data_3605b6ae6b1c18b8ecba36b35017e2cc
#
_entry.id   3605b6ae6b1c18b8ecba36b35017e2cc
#
_cell.length_a   1.000
_cell.length_b   1.000
_cell.length_c   1.000
_cell.angle_alpha   90.00
_cell.angle_beta   90.00
_cell.angle_gamma   90.00
#
_symmetry.space_group_name_H-M   'P 1'
#
loop_
_entity.id
_entity.type
_entity.pdbx_description
1 polymer ?
#
loop_
_entity_poly.entity_id
_entity_poly.type
_entity_poly.pdbx_seq_one_letter_code
_entity_poly.pdbx_strand_id
1 'polypeptide(L)'
;MSDMIPIGSLSARTTELGDHWEPDCAYDRILVAASWESRATAAASKMAGLALPVTILRFESSDPAIDVLKDAQIAEYQQKLNVSEQITLQKSLNAKENCAKIKAWIEDEYRRLGRPLKILIDITCLPKSYVMFLIGMGFYLDIVSRLDLLYSPGQYDLYGSNESEAFGSPRSLISVGDWVSHQIPYLNSATYMRGKRSVYVALGGEIALTLPFIERLEPDRLRVAFIADTAPETPDQYINSERAAYEELIQAPNYSNAVFSLKQGVEMAADLLAFARESGCEGVTALAVGCKTHAAGMALASLAEAKIEVVTRIPAAYKLSDVRPTGSTYLIEIIDRFDPHAYLP
;
A
#
# COMPACT_ATOMS: atom_id res chain seq x y z
N MET A 1 14.37 -15.57 11.55
CA MET A 1 13.03 -15.28 11.00
C MET A 1 12.35 -14.32 11.96
N SER A 2 11.79 -13.22 11.50
CA SER A 2 10.96 -12.35 12.37
C SER A 2 9.70 -13.11 12.77
N ASP A 3 9.32 -12.97 14.05
CA ASP A 3 8.09 -13.61 14.54
C ASP A 3 6.85 -12.92 13.95
N MET A 4 5.77 -13.69 13.81
CA MET A 4 4.46 -13.14 13.43
C MET A 4 3.93 -12.23 14.53
N ILE A 5 3.59 -11.00 14.18
CA ILE A 5 3.02 -9.99 15.10
C ILE A 5 1.50 -10.12 15.07
N PRO A 6 0.82 -10.32 16.22
CA PRO A 6 -0.63 -10.39 16.26
C PRO A 6 -1.26 -8.98 16.10
N ILE A 7 -2.19 -8.86 15.17
CA ILE A 7 -2.94 -7.64 14.85
C ILE A 7 -4.44 -7.98 14.84
N GLY A 8 -5.10 -7.89 15.99
CA GLY A 8 -6.51 -8.32 16.13
C GLY A 8 -6.68 -9.83 15.87
N SER A 9 -7.58 -10.19 14.96
CA SER A 9 -7.79 -11.57 14.48
C SER A 9 -6.70 -12.04 13.54
N LEU A 10 -5.88 -11.13 13.01
CA LEU A 10 -4.83 -11.43 12.06
C LEU A 10 -3.48 -11.56 12.75
N SER A 11 -2.52 -12.16 12.07
CA SER A 11 -1.10 -12.03 12.36
C SER A 11 -0.36 -11.71 11.08
N ALA A 12 0.70 -10.91 11.21
CA ALA A 12 1.49 -10.50 10.06
C ALA A 12 2.98 -10.42 10.40
N ARG A 13 3.83 -10.56 9.38
CA ARG A 13 5.26 -10.27 9.44
C ARG A 13 5.74 -9.73 8.11
N THR A 14 6.87 -9.03 8.13
CA THR A 14 7.57 -8.65 6.90
C THR A 14 8.94 -9.32 6.86
N THR A 15 9.26 -9.93 5.72
CA THR A 15 10.55 -10.58 5.49
C THR A 15 11.16 -10.07 4.19
N GLU A 16 12.47 -9.82 4.16
CA GLU A 16 13.20 -9.59 2.93
C GLU A 16 13.54 -10.92 2.29
N LEU A 17 13.18 -11.08 1.01
CA LEU A 17 13.37 -12.33 0.29
C LEU A 17 14.78 -12.42 -0.28
N GLY A 18 15.45 -13.55 -0.02
CA GLY A 18 16.68 -13.92 -0.71
C GLY A 18 16.44 -14.37 -2.15
N ASP A 19 17.52 -14.73 -2.85
CA ASP A 19 17.45 -15.19 -4.26
C ASP A 19 16.65 -16.48 -4.41
N HIS A 20 16.77 -17.38 -3.46
CA HIS A 20 16.03 -18.64 -3.40
C HIS A 20 14.94 -18.54 -2.34
N TRP A 21 13.75 -18.12 -2.76
CA TRP A 21 12.58 -18.09 -1.91
C TRP A 21 11.62 -19.21 -2.30
N GLU A 22 11.21 -19.96 -1.32
CA GLU A 22 10.14 -20.95 -1.43
C GLU A 22 9.04 -20.57 -0.43
N PRO A 23 7.77 -20.54 -0.86
CA PRO A 23 6.67 -20.27 0.06
C PRO A 23 6.49 -21.43 1.04
N ASP A 24 6.03 -21.12 2.24
CA ASP A 24 5.69 -22.08 3.28
C ASP A 24 4.26 -22.60 3.17
N CYS A 25 3.51 -22.18 2.16
CA CYS A 25 2.14 -22.62 1.87
C CYS A 25 1.88 -22.74 0.37
N ALA A 26 0.88 -23.51 -0.02
CA ALA A 26 0.34 -23.52 -1.38
C ALA A 26 -0.66 -22.37 -1.55
N TYR A 27 -0.44 -21.49 -2.53
CA TYR A 27 -1.41 -20.47 -2.93
C TYR A 27 -2.43 -21.01 -3.92
N ASP A 28 -3.61 -20.40 -3.95
CA ASP A 28 -4.65 -20.69 -4.93
C ASP A 28 -4.50 -19.85 -6.19
N ARG A 29 -4.01 -18.63 -6.03
CA ARG A 29 -3.86 -17.63 -7.10
C ARG A 29 -2.66 -16.71 -6.87
N ILE A 30 -2.11 -16.21 -7.98
CA ILE A 30 -1.19 -15.08 -8.00
C ILE A 30 -1.88 -13.91 -8.68
N LEU A 31 -1.79 -12.72 -8.11
CA LEU A 31 -2.31 -11.49 -8.65
C LEU A 31 -1.17 -10.49 -8.89
N VAL A 32 -1.07 -9.95 -10.09
CA VAL A 32 -0.07 -8.93 -10.45
C VAL A 32 -0.73 -7.74 -11.13
N ALA A 33 -0.11 -6.57 -11.09
CA ALA A 33 -0.60 -5.39 -11.78
C ALA A 33 0.34 -4.99 -12.92
N ALA A 34 -0.20 -4.86 -14.14
CA ALA A 34 0.56 -4.32 -15.27
C ALA A 34 0.80 -2.82 -15.08
N SER A 35 2.03 -2.38 -15.33
CA SER A 35 2.46 -0.99 -15.19
C SER A 35 3.40 -0.61 -16.34
N TRP A 36 3.80 0.65 -16.38
CA TRP A 36 4.86 1.15 -17.27
C TRP A 36 6.24 1.15 -16.62
N GLU A 37 6.30 0.95 -15.30
CA GLU A 37 7.55 0.98 -14.54
C GLU A 37 8.33 -0.32 -14.73
N SER A 38 9.66 -0.24 -14.96
CA SER A 38 10.51 -1.43 -15.18
C SER A 38 10.55 -2.37 -13.97
N ARG A 39 10.24 -1.88 -12.77
CA ARG A 39 10.14 -2.71 -11.56
C ARG A 39 8.88 -3.58 -11.50
N ALA A 40 7.91 -3.39 -12.41
CA ALA A 40 6.66 -4.16 -12.38
C ALA A 40 6.90 -5.68 -12.39
N THR A 41 7.88 -6.14 -13.17
CA THR A 41 8.24 -7.56 -13.29
C THR A 41 9.39 -7.99 -12.39
N ALA A 42 9.85 -7.14 -11.47
CA ALA A 42 11.04 -7.42 -10.63
C ALA A 42 10.88 -8.70 -9.78
N ALA A 43 9.68 -8.98 -9.26
CA ALA A 43 9.38 -10.18 -8.49
C ALA A 43 8.97 -11.39 -9.35
N ALA A 44 8.86 -11.25 -10.68
CA ALA A 44 8.36 -12.33 -11.54
C ALA A 44 9.20 -13.60 -11.46
N SER A 45 10.53 -13.48 -11.38
CA SER A 45 11.43 -14.64 -11.26
C SER A 45 11.20 -15.44 -9.97
N LYS A 46 10.81 -14.78 -8.88
CA LYS A 46 10.49 -15.45 -7.61
C LYS A 46 9.15 -16.21 -7.67
N MET A 47 8.21 -15.73 -8.48
CA MET A 47 6.90 -16.37 -8.70
C MET A 47 6.93 -17.49 -9.75
N ALA A 48 7.87 -17.46 -10.68
CA ALA A 48 7.93 -18.40 -11.83
C ALA A 48 7.97 -19.87 -11.40
N GLY A 49 8.68 -20.19 -10.32
CA GLY A 49 8.79 -21.55 -9.79
C GLY A 49 7.49 -22.11 -9.21
N LEU A 50 6.48 -21.28 -8.94
CA LEU A 50 5.26 -21.71 -8.28
C LEU A 50 4.27 -22.43 -9.20
N ALA A 51 4.41 -22.29 -10.52
CA ALA A 51 3.54 -22.88 -11.56
C ALA A 51 2.02 -22.65 -11.35
N LEU A 52 1.65 -21.60 -10.61
CA LEU A 52 0.28 -21.28 -10.25
C LEU A 52 -0.40 -20.40 -11.31
N PRO A 53 -1.73 -20.43 -11.43
CA PRO A 53 -2.45 -19.54 -12.33
C PRO A 53 -2.30 -18.08 -11.88
N VAL A 54 -1.91 -17.22 -12.81
CA VAL A 54 -1.69 -15.80 -12.59
C VAL A 54 -2.78 -14.98 -13.23
N THR A 55 -3.34 -14.04 -12.50
CA THR A 55 -4.29 -13.04 -12.99
C THR A 55 -3.60 -11.68 -13.05
N ILE A 56 -3.67 -11.02 -14.21
CA ILE A 56 -3.11 -9.69 -14.42
C ILE A 56 -4.21 -8.63 -14.28
N LEU A 57 -4.01 -7.65 -13.42
CA LEU A 57 -4.82 -6.43 -13.36
C LEU A 57 -4.23 -5.39 -14.33
N ARG A 58 -4.99 -4.95 -15.32
CA ARG A 58 -4.60 -3.91 -16.28
C ARG A 58 -5.50 -2.69 -16.12
N PHE A 59 -4.98 -1.62 -15.56
CA PHE A 59 -5.70 -0.34 -15.49
C PHE A 59 -5.60 0.40 -16.83
N GLU A 60 -6.72 0.91 -17.32
CA GLU A 60 -6.75 1.78 -18.50
C GLU A 60 -5.94 3.06 -18.27
N SER A 61 -5.31 3.55 -19.31
CA SER A 61 -4.63 4.84 -19.35
C SER A 61 -5.30 5.79 -20.35
N SER A 62 -5.13 7.09 -20.13
CA SER A 62 -5.44 8.09 -21.13
C SER A 62 -4.28 8.36 -22.09
N ASP A 63 -3.10 7.83 -21.80
CA ASP A 63 -1.89 8.00 -22.59
C ASP A 63 -1.57 6.67 -23.32
N PRO A 64 -1.64 6.63 -24.65
CA PRO A 64 -1.31 5.44 -25.43
C PRO A 64 0.13 4.96 -25.24
N ALA A 65 1.08 5.84 -24.93
CA ALA A 65 2.47 5.44 -24.66
C ALA A 65 2.57 4.59 -23.40
N ILE A 66 1.78 4.90 -22.37
CA ILE A 66 1.68 4.08 -21.16
C ILE A 66 1.11 2.71 -21.49
N ASP A 67 0.10 2.62 -22.35
CA ASP A 67 -0.51 1.34 -22.71
C ASP A 67 0.45 0.43 -23.47
N VAL A 68 1.28 0.98 -24.37
CA VAL A 68 2.34 0.22 -25.06
C VAL A 68 3.34 -0.37 -24.06
N LEU A 69 3.76 0.40 -23.05
CA LEU A 69 4.68 -0.09 -22.02
C LEU A 69 4.04 -1.18 -21.15
N LYS A 70 2.76 -1.03 -20.79
CA LYS A 70 2.00 -2.06 -20.06
C LYS A 70 1.89 -3.35 -20.88
N ASP A 71 1.65 -3.26 -22.18
CA ASP A 71 1.55 -4.44 -23.04
C ASP A 71 2.89 -5.17 -23.15
N ALA A 72 4.02 -4.45 -23.15
CA ALA A 72 5.34 -5.05 -23.09
C ALA A 72 5.57 -5.79 -21.74
N GLN A 73 5.14 -5.21 -20.61
CA GLN A 73 5.22 -5.87 -19.30
C GLN A 73 4.30 -7.10 -19.22
N ILE A 74 3.11 -7.04 -19.80
CA ILE A 74 2.19 -8.18 -19.89
C ILE A 74 2.84 -9.32 -20.67
N ALA A 75 3.47 -9.03 -21.81
CA ALA A 75 4.19 -10.03 -22.58
C ALA A 75 5.33 -10.67 -21.79
N GLU A 76 6.04 -9.89 -20.97
CA GLU A 76 7.09 -10.41 -20.07
C GLU A 76 6.50 -11.34 -18.99
N TYR A 77 5.38 -10.96 -18.36
CA TYR A 77 4.68 -11.84 -17.43
C TYR A 77 4.23 -13.15 -18.10
N GLN A 78 3.70 -13.09 -19.32
CA GLN A 78 3.27 -14.28 -20.07
C GLN A 78 4.43 -15.22 -20.43
N GLN A 79 5.64 -14.69 -20.59
CA GLN A 79 6.84 -15.50 -20.83
C GLN A 79 7.35 -16.18 -19.56
N LYS A 80 7.18 -15.56 -18.39
CA LYS A 80 7.76 -16.03 -17.14
C LYS A 80 6.78 -16.78 -16.24
N LEU A 81 5.49 -16.50 -16.36
CA LEU A 81 4.45 -16.97 -15.45
C LEU A 81 3.31 -17.67 -16.21
N ASN A 82 2.57 -18.53 -15.52
CA ASN A 82 1.38 -19.17 -16.05
C ASN A 82 0.19 -18.19 -16.02
N VAL A 83 0.17 -17.20 -16.92
CA VAL A 83 -0.91 -16.22 -17.01
C VAL A 83 -2.17 -16.88 -17.53
N SER A 84 -3.17 -17.02 -16.69
CA SER A 84 -4.46 -17.65 -17.01
C SER A 84 -5.57 -16.65 -17.35
N GLU A 85 -5.45 -15.39 -16.88
CA GLU A 85 -6.49 -14.39 -17.01
C GLU A 85 -5.94 -12.97 -16.96
N GLN A 86 -6.64 -12.05 -17.63
CA GLN A 86 -6.41 -10.61 -17.52
C GLN A 86 -7.73 -9.89 -17.22
N ILE A 87 -7.73 -9.08 -16.15
CA ILE A 87 -8.86 -8.24 -15.77
C ILE A 87 -8.53 -6.80 -16.17
N THR A 88 -9.25 -6.29 -17.16
CA THR A 88 -9.15 -4.87 -17.52
C THR A 88 -10.01 -4.03 -16.58
N LEU A 89 -9.38 -3.08 -15.92
CA LEU A 89 -9.95 -2.12 -14.99
C LEU A 89 -9.97 -0.74 -15.64
N GLN A 90 -10.94 0.08 -15.25
CA GLN A 90 -10.97 1.49 -15.65
C GLN A 90 -9.78 2.23 -15.02
N LYS A 91 -9.60 3.53 -15.35
CA LYS A 91 -8.58 4.36 -14.71
C LYS A 91 -8.62 4.24 -13.18
N SER A 92 -7.49 4.34 -12.52
CA SER A 92 -7.37 4.09 -11.07
C SER A 92 -8.29 4.96 -10.21
N LEU A 93 -8.71 6.12 -10.70
CA LEU A 93 -9.69 7.00 -10.03
C LEU A 93 -11.12 6.42 -10.00
N ASN A 94 -11.47 5.51 -10.90
CA ASN A 94 -12.78 4.85 -10.93
C ASN A 94 -12.82 3.70 -9.91
N ALA A 95 -12.49 4.03 -8.66
CA ALA A 95 -12.26 3.05 -7.62
C ALA A 95 -13.48 2.18 -7.33
N LYS A 96 -14.71 2.75 -7.37
CA LYS A 96 -15.94 2.02 -7.07
C LYS A 96 -16.16 0.85 -8.04
N GLU A 97 -16.10 1.13 -9.35
CA GLU A 97 -16.30 0.15 -10.40
C GLU A 97 -15.18 -0.89 -10.42
N ASN A 98 -13.94 -0.45 -10.24
CA ASN A 98 -12.78 -1.33 -10.18
C ASN A 98 -12.83 -2.25 -8.96
N CYS A 99 -13.14 -1.73 -7.78
CA CYS A 99 -13.30 -2.53 -6.56
C CYS A 99 -14.42 -3.55 -6.71
N ALA A 100 -15.56 -3.18 -7.33
CA ALA A 100 -16.65 -4.11 -7.59
C ALA A 100 -16.21 -5.27 -8.50
N LYS A 101 -15.42 -4.97 -9.54
CA LYS A 101 -14.91 -5.97 -10.49
C LYS A 101 -13.91 -6.93 -9.84
N ILE A 102 -12.97 -6.38 -9.06
CA ILE A 102 -12.00 -7.20 -8.30
C ILE A 102 -12.72 -8.06 -7.27
N LYS A 103 -13.68 -7.48 -6.54
CA LYS A 103 -14.49 -8.22 -5.57
C LYS A 103 -15.22 -9.40 -6.23
N ALA A 104 -15.92 -9.16 -7.33
CA ALA A 104 -16.64 -10.21 -8.05
C ALA A 104 -15.70 -11.36 -8.45
N TRP A 105 -14.50 -11.05 -8.95
CA TRP A 105 -13.50 -12.05 -9.29
C TRP A 105 -13.06 -12.89 -8.09
N ILE A 106 -12.77 -12.28 -6.94
CA ILE A 106 -12.37 -13.00 -5.73
C ILE A 106 -13.52 -13.85 -5.19
N GLU A 107 -14.76 -13.33 -5.19
CA GLU A 107 -15.95 -14.07 -4.77
C GLU A 107 -16.24 -15.30 -5.68
N ASP A 108 -15.95 -15.18 -6.99
CA ASP A 108 -16.08 -16.30 -7.93
C ASP A 108 -15.05 -17.39 -7.61
N GLU A 109 -13.81 -17.03 -7.33
CA GLU A 109 -12.77 -17.97 -6.92
C GLU A 109 -13.10 -18.63 -5.57
N TYR A 110 -13.59 -17.85 -4.59
CA TYR A 110 -14.05 -18.37 -3.30
C TYR A 110 -15.18 -19.40 -3.49
N ARG A 111 -16.18 -19.08 -4.33
CA ARG A 111 -17.27 -20.02 -4.62
C ARG A 111 -16.79 -21.29 -5.33
N ARG A 112 -15.84 -21.16 -6.24
CA ARG A 112 -15.24 -22.28 -6.97
C ARG A 112 -14.48 -23.23 -6.05
N LEU A 113 -13.76 -22.71 -5.05
CA LEU A 113 -12.97 -23.51 -4.12
C LEU A 113 -13.78 -24.02 -2.91
N GLY A 114 -14.88 -23.34 -2.57
CA GLY A 114 -15.70 -23.67 -1.40
C GLY A 114 -15.01 -23.44 -0.05
N ARG A 115 -13.93 -22.64 -0.04
CA ARG A 115 -13.17 -22.28 1.17
C ARG A 115 -12.46 -20.94 0.96
N PRO A 116 -12.04 -20.24 2.05
CA PRO A 116 -11.23 -19.03 1.94
C PRO A 116 -9.94 -19.25 1.14
N LEU A 117 -9.55 -18.22 0.37
CA LEU A 117 -8.41 -18.27 -0.52
C LEU A 117 -7.10 -17.98 0.19
N LYS A 118 -6.03 -18.54 -0.37
CA LYS A 118 -4.64 -18.11 -0.15
C LYS A 118 -4.11 -17.45 -1.41
N ILE A 119 -3.83 -16.15 -1.33
CA ILE A 119 -3.47 -15.35 -2.50
C ILE A 119 -2.09 -14.73 -2.32
N LEU A 120 -1.25 -14.84 -3.33
CA LEU A 120 0.00 -14.10 -3.45
C LEU A 120 -0.24 -12.89 -4.37
N ILE A 121 0.05 -11.69 -3.91
CA ILE A 121 -0.16 -10.46 -4.67
C ILE A 121 1.15 -9.71 -4.83
N ASP A 122 1.55 -9.41 -6.06
CA ASP A 122 2.59 -8.42 -6.31
C ASP A 122 1.99 -7.01 -6.25
N ILE A 123 2.25 -6.32 -5.15
CA ILE A 123 1.78 -4.95 -4.90
C ILE A 123 2.71 -3.88 -5.45
N THR A 124 3.82 -4.26 -6.09
CA THR A 124 4.88 -3.34 -6.56
C THR A 124 4.30 -2.17 -7.36
N CYS A 125 3.45 -2.45 -8.33
CA CYS A 125 2.81 -1.43 -9.16
C CYS A 125 1.29 -1.31 -8.97
N LEU A 126 0.69 -2.09 -8.06
CA LEU A 126 -0.71 -1.94 -7.70
C LEU A 126 -0.92 -0.63 -6.90
N PRO A 127 -1.90 0.25 -7.26
CA PRO A 127 -2.15 1.46 -6.50
C PRO A 127 -2.53 1.16 -5.04
N LYS A 128 -2.05 1.97 -4.09
CA LYS A 128 -2.23 1.77 -2.63
C LYS A 128 -3.69 1.52 -2.22
N SER A 129 -4.62 2.23 -2.83
CA SER A 129 -6.05 2.08 -2.54
C SER A 129 -6.55 0.65 -2.79
N TYR A 130 -6.05 0.00 -3.84
CA TYR A 130 -6.44 -1.39 -4.15
C TYR A 130 -5.72 -2.40 -3.26
N VAL A 131 -4.48 -2.12 -2.84
CA VAL A 131 -3.79 -2.95 -1.82
C VAL A 131 -4.60 -2.98 -0.54
N MET A 132 -4.96 -1.81 -0.02
CA MET A 132 -5.76 -1.68 1.20
C MET A 132 -7.16 -2.28 1.03
N PHE A 133 -7.80 -2.06 -0.12
CA PHE A 133 -9.10 -2.66 -0.44
C PHE A 133 -9.06 -4.19 -0.42
N LEU A 134 -8.04 -4.81 -1.01
CA LEU A 134 -7.88 -6.27 -1.05
C LEU A 134 -7.71 -6.85 0.35
N ILE A 135 -6.89 -6.22 1.20
CA ILE A 135 -6.74 -6.59 2.61
C ILE A 135 -8.08 -6.44 3.34
N GLY A 136 -8.70 -5.26 3.25
CA GLY A 136 -9.96 -4.95 3.93
C GLY A 136 -11.06 -5.92 3.52
N MET A 137 -11.32 -6.05 2.23
CA MET A 137 -12.38 -6.90 1.70
C MET A 137 -12.15 -8.38 2.02
N GLY A 138 -10.92 -8.87 1.81
CA GLY A 138 -10.60 -10.28 1.95
C GLY A 138 -10.86 -10.82 3.34
N PHE A 139 -10.39 -10.10 4.36
CA PHE A 139 -10.53 -10.52 5.76
C PHE A 139 -11.85 -10.07 6.39
N TYR A 140 -12.43 -8.94 5.98
CA TYR A 140 -13.74 -8.50 6.49
C TYR A 140 -14.90 -9.42 6.04
N LEU A 141 -14.79 -10.00 4.84
CA LEU A 141 -15.80 -10.91 4.29
C LEU A 141 -15.48 -12.40 4.55
N ASP A 142 -14.37 -12.71 5.24
CA ASP A 142 -13.90 -14.05 5.51
C ASP A 142 -13.71 -14.91 4.24
N ILE A 143 -13.35 -14.28 3.11
CA ILE A 143 -13.13 -14.95 1.82
C ILE A 143 -11.66 -15.22 1.51
N VAL A 144 -10.77 -14.69 2.36
CA VAL A 144 -9.33 -14.90 2.29
C VAL A 144 -8.83 -15.34 3.67
N SER A 145 -8.10 -16.44 3.73
CA SER A 145 -7.45 -16.93 4.96
C SER A 145 -5.98 -16.52 5.06
N ARG A 146 -5.34 -16.30 3.90
CA ARG A 146 -3.95 -15.83 3.82
C ARG A 146 -3.77 -14.93 2.62
N LEU A 147 -3.13 -13.79 2.85
CA LEU A 147 -2.77 -12.81 1.83
C LEU A 147 -1.30 -12.46 1.98
N ASP A 148 -0.50 -12.88 1.04
CA ASP A 148 0.93 -12.59 1.01
C ASP A 148 1.21 -11.52 -0.05
N LEU A 149 1.90 -10.44 0.34
CA LEU A 149 2.14 -9.28 -0.50
C LEU A 149 3.62 -9.18 -0.86
N LEU A 150 3.96 -9.33 -2.13
CA LEU A 150 5.29 -9.05 -2.65
C LEU A 150 5.44 -7.56 -2.96
N TYR A 151 6.53 -6.98 -2.55
CA TYR A 151 6.85 -5.58 -2.82
C TYR A 151 8.32 -5.40 -3.22
N SER A 152 8.57 -4.94 -4.43
CA SER A 152 9.89 -4.54 -4.90
C SER A 152 9.99 -3.01 -4.86
N PRO A 153 10.76 -2.43 -3.92
CA PRO A 153 10.94 -0.98 -3.82
C PRO A 153 11.54 -0.39 -5.09
N GLY A 154 11.18 0.85 -5.38
CA GLY A 154 11.73 1.60 -6.50
C GLY A 154 12.85 2.54 -6.08
N GLN A 155 13.80 2.74 -6.98
CA GLN A 155 14.74 3.85 -6.90
C GLN A 155 14.03 5.09 -7.45
N TYR A 156 13.78 6.06 -6.59
CA TYR A 156 13.24 7.35 -6.99
C TYR A 156 14.38 8.34 -7.13
N ASP A 157 14.48 8.99 -8.27
CA ASP A 157 15.34 10.16 -8.43
C ASP A 157 14.64 11.36 -7.77
N LEU A 158 14.86 11.50 -6.48
CA LEU A 158 14.25 12.55 -5.65
C LEU A 158 14.81 13.94 -6.00
N TYR A 159 15.96 13.99 -6.64
CA TYR A 159 16.76 15.20 -6.89
C TYR A 159 17.16 15.33 -8.35
N GLY A 160 16.20 15.15 -9.27
CA GLY A 160 16.50 15.34 -10.70
C GLY A 160 17.42 16.55 -10.93
N SER A 161 18.40 16.39 -11.77
CA SER A 161 19.56 17.24 -12.02
C SER A 161 19.29 18.68 -12.48
N ASN A 162 18.07 19.18 -12.35
CA ASN A 162 17.69 20.56 -12.70
C ASN A 162 17.57 21.44 -11.46
N GLU A 163 18.70 21.98 -11.04
CA GLU A 163 18.83 23.00 -9.99
C GLU A 163 18.10 24.34 -10.29
N SER A 164 17.37 24.44 -11.40
CA SER A 164 16.82 25.72 -11.89
C SER A 164 15.35 25.98 -11.56
N GLU A 165 14.65 25.07 -10.90
CA GLU A 165 13.27 25.34 -10.48
C GLU A 165 13.25 25.99 -9.10
N ALA A 166 12.58 27.15 -9.03
CA ALA A 166 12.52 28.03 -7.88
C ALA A 166 12.20 27.28 -6.58
N PHE A 167 12.99 27.54 -5.54
CA PHE A 167 12.69 27.21 -4.16
C PHE A 167 11.24 27.59 -3.84
N GLY A 168 10.41 26.63 -3.41
CA GLY A 168 9.10 26.92 -2.84
C GLY A 168 7.88 26.29 -3.53
N SER A 169 8.01 25.59 -4.65
CA SER A 169 6.87 24.88 -5.24
C SER A 169 6.79 23.45 -4.68
N PRO A 170 5.61 22.99 -4.18
CA PRO A 170 5.43 21.62 -3.77
C PRO A 170 5.74 20.68 -4.93
N ARG A 171 6.69 19.77 -4.74
CA ARG A 171 7.08 18.82 -5.80
C ARG A 171 6.43 17.47 -5.56
N SER A 172 5.62 17.01 -6.51
CA SER A 172 5.24 15.62 -6.58
C SER A 172 6.29 14.84 -7.37
N LEU A 173 6.78 13.77 -6.79
CA LEU A 173 7.77 12.90 -7.41
C LEU A 173 7.21 12.16 -8.63
N ILE A 174 5.98 11.68 -8.52
CA ILE A 174 5.37 10.77 -9.49
C ILE A 174 3.94 11.15 -9.88
N SER A 175 3.32 12.14 -9.23
CA SER A 175 1.93 12.50 -9.44
C SER A 175 1.76 13.86 -10.11
N VAL A 176 0.65 14.03 -10.82
CA VAL A 176 0.29 15.27 -11.54
C VAL A 176 -1.15 15.64 -11.23
N GLY A 177 -1.41 16.95 -11.09
CA GLY A 177 -2.73 17.49 -10.87
C GLY A 177 -3.23 17.37 -9.44
N ASP A 178 -4.52 17.62 -9.26
CA ASP A 178 -5.15 17.61 -7.96
C ASP A 178 -5.25 16.21 -7.37
N TRP A 179 -5.23 16.15 -6.05
CA TRP A 179 -5.37 14.91 -5.32
C TRP A 179 -6.78 14.80 -4.75
N VAL A 180 -7.42 13.67 -4.99
CA VAL A 180 -8.75 13.36 -4.47
C VAL A 180 -8.61 12.43 -3.26
N SER A 181 -9.28 12.80 -2.17
CA SER A 181 -9.38 11.94 -0.98
C SER A 181 -10.31 10.78 -1.25
N HIS A 182 -9.91 9.59 -0.86
CA HIS A 182 -10.67 8.37 -1.08
C HIS A 182 -10.69 7.52 0.19
N GLN A 183 -11.90 7.22 0.67
CA GLN A 183 -12.12 6.24 1.73
C GLN A 183 -12.03 4.84 1.15
N ILE A 184 -11.38 3.95 1.88
CA ILE A 184 -11.20 2.58 1.43
C ILE A 184 -12.39 1.72 1.90
N PRO A 185 -13.12 1.06 0.99
CA PRO A 185 -14.19 0.16 1.38
C PRO A 185 -13.69 -0.93 2.35
N TYR A 186 -14.52 -1.27 3.32
CA TYR A 186 -14.25 -2.22 4.42
C TYR A 186 -13.23 -1.75 5.48
N LEU A 187 -12.65 -0.55 5.32
CA LEU A 187 -11.72 0.05 6.29
C LEU A 187 -12.27 1.38 6.82
N ASN A 188 -13.57 1.49 6.92
CA ASN A 188 -14.27 2.66 7.44
C ASN A 188 -14.55 2.46 8.93
N SER A 189 -14.39 3.53 9.71
CA SER A 189 -14.80 3.51 11.12
C SER A 189 -16.31 3.29 11.24
N ALA A 190 -16.70 2.35 12.09
CA ALA A 190 -18.09 2.17 12.49
C ALA A 190 -18.55 3.26 13.49
N THR A 191 -17.62 4.05 14.01
CA THR A 191 -17.87 5.03 15.06
C THR A 191 -18.06 6.41 14.45
N TYR A 192 -19.17 7.05 14.76
CA TYR A 192 -19.37 8.45 14.39
C TYR A 192 -18.52 9.34 15.30
N MET A 193 -17.48 9.94 14.75
CA MET A 193 -16.56 10.81 15.50
C MET A 193 -17.28 12.09 15.89
N ARG A 194 -17.64 12.23 17.17
CA ARG A 194 -18.25 13.45 17.74
C ARG A 194 -17.30 14.28 18.60
N GLY A 195 -16.16 13.73 18.94
CA GLY A 195 -15.18 14.31 19.85
C GLY A 195 -13.89 14.73 19.19
N LYS A 196 -12.79 14.59 19.93
CA LYS A 196 -11.46 14.98 19.48
C LYS A 196 -11.04 14.18 18.25
N ARG A 197 -10.56 14.89 17.23
CA ARG A 197 -10.05 14.33 15.99
C ARG A 197 -8.59 13.90 16.16
N SER A 198 -8.35 12.63 16.08
CA SER A 198 -6.99 12.08 16.05
C SER A 198 -6.64 11.70 14.62
N VAL A 199 -5.50 12.16 14.13
CA VAL A 199 -5.01 11.87 12.79
C VAL A 199 -3.66 11.18 12.88
N TYR A 200 -3.55 10.06 12.18
CA TYR A 200 -2.29 9.32 12.02
C TYR A 200 -1.90 9.34 10.55
N VAL A 201 -0.71 9.84 10.23
CA VAL A 201 -0.25 10.01 8.85
C VAL A 201 0.95 9.11 8.60
N ALA A 202 0.83 8.14 7.66
CA ALA A 202 2.03 7.53 7.07
C ALA A 202 2.52 8.43 5.94
N LEU A 203 3.60 9.15 6.18
CA LEU A 203 4.09 10.18 5.29
C LEU A 203 5.17 9.62 4.37
N GLY A 204 4.98 9.85 3.05
CA GLY A 204 6.06 9.74 2.08
C GLY A 204 6.91 11.01 2.13
N GLY A 205 7.46 11.38 1.00
CA GLY A 205 8.26 12.58 0.94
C GLY A 205 7.58 13.84 0.42
N GLU A 206 6.29 13.93 0.47
CA GLU A 206 5.53 15.05 -0.09
C GLU A 206 4.79 15.79 1.04
N ILE A 207 5.57 16.35 2.01
CA ILE A 207 5.05 17.05 3.19
C ILE A 207 4.17 18.20 2.76
N ALA A 208 4.70 19.09 1.90
CA ALA A 208 3.99 20.27 1.45
C ALA A 208 2.69 19.99 0.70
N LEU A 209 2.58 18.85 0.01
CA LEU A 209 1.34 18.42 -0.64
C LEU A 209 0.36 17.79 0.35
N THR A 210 0.85 17.29 1.47
CA THR A 210 0.04 16.59 2.48
C THR A 210 -0.49 17.54 3.55
N LEU A 211 0.28 18.57 3.89
CA LEU A 211 -0.04 19.54 4.94
C LEU A 211 -1.43 20.18 4.81
N PRO A 212 -1.84 20.73 3.65
CA PRO A 212 -3.17 21.33 3.50
C PRO A 212 -4.32 20.34 3.75
N PHE A 213 -4.06 19.04 3.57
CA PHE A 213 -5.05 18.01 3.87
C PHE A 213 -5.12 17.71 5.36
N ILE A 214 -3.98 17.67 6.04
CA ILE A 214 -3.91 17.53 7.50
C ILE A 214 -4.61 18.70 8.17
N GLU A 215 -4.33 19.92 7.73
CA GLU A 215 -4.97 21.14 8.24
C GLU A 215 -6.50 21.13 8.09
N ARG A 216 -6.99 20.67 6.93
CA ARG A 216 -8.43 20.54 6.67
C ARG A 216 -9.11 19.54 7.60
N LEU A 217 -8.38 18.56 8.13
CA LEU A 217 -8.89 17.61 9.12
C LEU A 217 -8.94 18.24 10.53
N GLU A 218 -8.29 19.38 10.75
CA GLU A 218 -8.24 20.09 12.05
C GLU A 218 -7.95 19.12 13.21
N PRO A 219 -6.81 18.42 13.22
CA PRO A 219 -6.55 17.40 14.24
C PRO A 219 -6.32 18.01 15.61
N ASP A 220 -7.00 17.49 16.63
CA ASP A 220 -6.67 17.74 18.04
C ASP A 220 -5.42 16.98 18.49
N ARG A 221 -5.07 15.91 17.77
CA ARG A 221 -3.88 15.08 17.98
C ARG A 221 -3.35 14.59 16.63
N LEU A 222 -2.07 14.77 16.42
CA LEU A 222 -1.40 14.34 15.19
C LEU A 222 -0.21 13.44 15.50
N ARG A 223 -0.20 12.25 14.88
CA ARG A 223 0.98 11.38 14.84
C ARG A 223 1.42 11.16 13.41
N VAL A 224 2.70 11.36 13.15
CA VAL A 224 3.29 11.21 11.82
C VAL A 224 4.31 10.08 11.83
N ALA A 225 4.10 9.09 10.97
CA ALA A 225 5.02 8.00 10.71
C ALA A 225 5.87 8.35 9.48
N PHE A 226 7.14 8.66 9.68
CA PHE A 226 8.11 8.92 8.62
C PHE A 226 8.75 7.63 8.11
N ILE A 227 9.22 7.66 6.87
CA ILE A 227 9.98 6.55 6.26
C ILE A 227 11.47 6.82 6.43
N ALA A 228 12.22 5.82 6.95
CA ALA A 228 13.66 5.95 7.24
C ALA A 228 14.59 5.19 6.28
N ASP A 229 14.12 4.66 5.18
CA ASP A 229 14.76 3.48 4.58
C ASP A 229 15.57 3.65 3.33
N THR A 230 15.74 4.84 2.84
CA THR A 230 16.22 4.93 1.46
C THR A 230 17.64 5.46 1.36
N ALA A 231 18.56 5.06 1.99
CA ALA A 231 19.91 5.55 2.17
C ALA A 231 20.02 6.45 3.43
N PRO A 232 21.11 6.37 4.16
CA PRO A 232 21.33 7.15 5.37
C PRO A 232 21.22 8.67 5.20
N GLU A 233 21.18 9.14 3.98
CA GLU A 233 21.13 10.56 3.62
C GLU A 233 19.71 11.08 3.31
N THR A 234 18.73 10.21 3.10
CA THR A 234 17.46 10.61 2.48
C THR A 234 16.43 11.24 3.44
N PRO A 235 16.26 10.83 4.71
CA PRO A 235 15.29 11.47 5.60
C PRO A 235 15.66 12.93 5.88
N ASP A 236 16.92 13.23 6.15
CA ASP A 236 17.36 14.59 6.45
C ASP A 236 17.29 15.50 5.22
N GLN A 237 17.63 14.98 4.03
CA GLN A 237 17.51 15.72 2.77
C GLN A 237 16.03 15.99 2.43
N TYR A 238 15.15 15.07 2.72
CA TYR A 238 13.70 15.23 2.54
C TYR A 238 13.16 16.35 3.41
N ILE A 239 13.48 16.29 4.70
CA ILE A 239 13.11 17.33 5.67
C ILE A 239 13.74 18.66 5.27
N ASN A 240 14.99 18.67 4.82
CA ASN A 240 15.68 19.88 4.39
C ASN A 240 15.08 20.50 3.13
N SER A 241 14.66 19.72 2.13
CA SER A 241 14.02 20.22 0.92
C SER A 241 12.62 20.78 1.15
N GLU A 242 11.91 20.29 2.16
CA GLU A 242 10.56 20.70 2.55
C GLU A 242 10.52 21.33 3.95
N ARG A 243 11.61 21.95 4.37
CA ARG A 243 11.82 22.44 5.74
C ARG A 243 10.70 23.32 6.27
N ALA A 244 10.20 24.25 5.45
CA ALA A 244 9.11 25.13 5.87
C ALA A 244 7.83 24.36 6.18
N ALA A 245 7.45 23.40 5.33
CA ALA A 245 6.30 22.54 5.55
C ALA A 245 6.49 21.60 6.76
N TYR A 246 7.71 21.13 6.99
CA TYR A 246 8.04 20.34 8.17
C TYR A 246 7.94 21.18 9.46
N GLU A 247 8.50 22.38 9.48
CA GLU A 247 8.41 23.29 10.62
C GLU A 247 6.96 23.65 10.96
N GLU A 248 6.10 23.79 9.97
CA GLU A 248 4.66 24.01 10.15
C GLU A 248 3.97 22.75 10.70
N LEU A 249 4.28 21.58 10.15
CA LEU A 249 3.71 20.29 10.57
C LEU A 249 3.96 20.01 12.07
N ILE A 250 5.16 20.25 12.57
CA ILE A 250 5.52 20.00 13.98
C ILE A 250 4.88 20.95 14.97
N GLN A 251 4.26 22.04 14.50
CA GLN A 251 3.50 22.98 15.32
C GLN A 251 2.05 22.56 15.52
N ALA A 252 1.60 21.49 14.86
CA ALA A 252 0.24 20.98 15.04
C ALA A 252 -0.03 20.60 16.51
N PRO A 253 -1.26 20.79 17.00
CA PRO A 253 -1.60 20.45 18.38
C PRO A 253 -1.32 18.98 18.69
N ASN A 254 -0.69 18.73 19.85
CA ASN A 254 -0.34 17.38 20.31
C ASN A 254 0.35 16.54 19.21
N TYR A 255 1.30 17.16 18.52
CA TYR A 255 2.15 16.50 17.53
C TYR A 255 3.05 15.45 18.19
N SER A 256 3.15 14.31 17.53
CA SER A 256 4.13 13.28 17.82
C SER A 256 4.59 12.61 16.53
N ASN A 257 5.75 11.99 16.53
CA ASN A 257 6.21 11.25 15.37
C ASN A 257 6.77 9.87 15.75
N ALA A 258 6.91 9.04 14.73
CA ALA A 258 7.64 7.80 14.75
C ALA A 258 8.35 7.62 13.39
N VAL A 259 9.37 6.79 13.36
CA VAL A 259 10.13 6.51 12.14
C VAL A 259 10.10 5.02 11.89
N PHE A 260 9.70 4.63 10.70
CA PHE A 260 9.61 3.23 10.30
C PHE A 260 10.28 3.00 8.95
N SER A 261 10.97 1.90 8.83
CA SER A 261 11.53 1.47 7.57
C SER A 261 10.45 0.89 6.63
N LEU A 262 10.79 0.68 5.36
CA LEU A 262 9.90 -0.01 4.42
C LEU A 262 9.52 -1.43 4.87
N LYS A 263 10.34 -2.06 5.72
CA LYS A 263 10.10 -3.40 6.29
C LYS A 263 9.16 -3.38 7.49
N GLN A 264 8.95 -2.22 8.10
CA GLN A 264 8.25 -2.07 9.37
C GLN A 264 6.79 -1.66 9.23
N GLY A 265 6.13 -2.05 8.14
CA GLY A 265 4.70 -1.78 7.95
C GLY A 265 3.81 -2.45 9.00
N VAL A 266 4.21 -3.63 9.49
CA VAL A 266 3.48 -4.37 10.54
C VAL A 266 3.70 -3.74 11.91
N GLU A 267 4.93 -3.33 12.22
CA GLU A 267 5.26 -2.59 13.46
C GLU A 267 4.55 -1.23 13.50
N MET A 268 4.47 -0.54 12.35
CA MET A 268 3.68 0.69 12.24
C MET A 268 2.18 0.44 12.50
N ALA A 269 1.63 -0.70 12.09
CA ALA A 269 0.26 -1.06 12.43
C ALA A 269 0.07 -1.18 13.96
N ALA A 270 1.04 -1.76 14.66
CA ALA A 270 1.01 -1.85 16.13
C ALA A 270 1.09 -0.46 16.78
N ASP A 271 1.91 0.45 16.26
CA ASP A 271 2.00 1.83 16.72
C ASP A 271 0.69 2.62 16.49
N LEU A 272 0.07 2.46 15.32
CA LEU A 272 -1.25 3.06 15.05
C LEU A 272 -2.34 2.52 16.00
N LEU A 273 -2.34 1.22 16.30
CA LEU A 273 -3.24 0.63 17.28
C LEU A 273 -3.01 1.19 18.69
N ALA A 274 -1.75 1.35 19.10
CA ALA A 274 -1.42 1.97 20.39
C ALA A 274 -1.93 3.42 20.44
N PHE A 275 -1.70 4.21 19.38
CA PHE A 275 -2.20 5.58 19.26
C PHE A 275 -3.74 5.65 19.34
N ALA A 276 -4.45 4.72 18.69
CA ALA A 276 -5.91 4.67 18.71
C ALA A 276 -6.48 4.28 20.09
N ARG A 277 -5.74 3.50 20.87
CA ARG A 277 -6.14 3.05 22.21
C ARG A 277 -5.80 4.03 23.33
N GLU A 278 -5.06 5.07 23.05
CA GLU A 278 -4.73 6.09 24.07
C GLU A 278 -6.00 6.76 24.61
N SER A 279 -5.94 7.15 25.90
CA SER A 279 -7.05 7.76 26.60
C SER A 279 -7.57 9.01 25.88
N GLY A 280 -8.89 9.11 25.72
CA GLY A 280 -9.56 10.23 25.08
C GLY A 280 -9.61 10.16 23.56
N CYS A 281 -9.11 9.09 22.93
CA CYS A 281 -9.26 8.87 21.50
C CYS A 281 -10.62 8.23 21.19
N GLU A 282 -11.52 8.97 20.52
CA GLU A 282 -12.83 8.46 20.07
C GLU A 282 -12.77 7.84 18.68
N GLY A 283 -11.86 8.31 17.84
CA GLY A 283 -11.62 7.79 16.51
C GLY A 283 -10.32 8.30 15.92
N VAL A 284 -9.79 7.58 14.95
CA VAL A 284 -8.55 7.92 14.23
C VAL A 284 -8.82 7.91 12.73
N THR A 285 -8.49 9.01 12.07
CA THR A 285 -8.33 9.02 10.61
C THR A 285 -6.88 8.68 10.28
N ALA A 286 -6.66 7.51 9.70
CA ALA A 286 -5.36 7.06 9.23
C ALA A 286 -5.16 7.47 7.77
N LEU A 287 -4.25 8.41 7.52
CA LEU A 287 -3.96 8.97 6.19
C LEU A 287 -2.79 8.25 5.53
N ALA A 288 -3.10 7.39 4.56
CA ALA A 288 -2.11 6.58 3.83
C ALA A 288 -1.55 7.34 2.62
N VAL A 289 -0.57 8.21 2.81
CA VAL A 289 0.11 8.95 1.72
C VAL A 289 1.53 8.45 1.45
N GLY A 290 2.11 7.68 2.36
CA GLY A 290 3.44 7.08 2.26
C GLY A 290 3.53 5.85 1.35
N CYS A 291 4.43 4.93 1.69
CA CYS A 291 4.69 3.71 0.93
C CYS A 291 3.56 2.66 1.05
N LYS A 292 3.61 1.66 0.18
CA LYS A 292 2.58 0.60 0.12
C LYS A 292 2.62 -0.35 1.32
N THR A 293 3.81 -0.59 1.88
CA THR A 293 3.96 -1.44 3.07
C THR A 293 3.33 -0.78 4.30
N HIS A 294 3.49 0.54 4.47
CA HIS A 294 2.82 1.29 5.52
C HIS A 294 1.30 1.36 5.30
N ALA A 295 0.86 1.50 4.03
CA ALA A 295 -0.57 1.45 3.70
C ALA A 295 -1.19 0.08 4.06
N ALA A 296 -0.47 -1.03 3.81
CA ALA A 296 -0.89 -2.36 4.25
C ALA A 296 -1.00 -2.45 5.78
N GLY A 297 -0.02 -1.91 6.51
CA GLY A 297 -0.08 -1.82 7.97
C GLY A 297 -1.28 -1.04 8.48
N MET A 298 -1.64 0.08 7.85
CA MET A 298 -2.86 0.84 8.20
C MET A 298 -4.14 0.03 7.97
N ALA A 299 -4.20 -0.73 6.88
CA ALA A 299 -5.33 -1.61 6.61
C ALA A 299 -5.48 -2.68 7.70
N LEU A 300 -4.38 -3.30 8.14
CA LEU A 300 -4.37 -4.26 9.24
C LEU A 300 -4.85 -3.64 10.55
N ALA A 301 -4.36 -2.45 10.89
CA ALA A 301 -4.78 -1.75 12.10
C ALA A 301 -6.28 -1.41 12.09
N SER A 302 -6.81 -0.99 10.94
CA SER A 302 -8.24 -0.68 10.78
C SER A 302 -9.13 -1.92 10.93
N LEU A 303 -8.70 -3.09 10.44
CA LEU A 303 -9.43 -4.35 10.65
C LEU A 303 -9.42 -4.78 12.12
N ALA A 304 -8.37 -4.45 12.86
CA ALA A 304 -8.21 -4.82 14.28
C ALA A 304 -8.91 -3.85 15.23
N GLU A 305 -9.19 -2.62 14.83
CA GLU A 305 -9.75 -1.56 15.69
C GLU A 305 -10.77 -0.72 14.92
N ALA A 306 -12.05 -0.92 15.24
CA ALA A 306 -13.18 -0.26 14.57
C ALA A 306 -13.21 1.28 14.65
N LYS A 307 -12.39 1.88 15.51
CA LYS A 307 -12.23 3.35 15.59
C LYS A 307 -11.34 3.91 14.49
N ILE A 308 -10.60 3.07 13.76
CA ILE A 308 -9.66 3.51 12.73
C ILE A 308 -10.34 3.47 11.38
N GLU A 309 -10.48 4.61 10.73
CA GLU A 309 -10.79 4.70 9.31
C GLU A 309 -9.53 4.96 8.50
N VAL A 310 -9.45 4.37 7.31
CA VAL A 310 -8.32 4.60 6.40
C VAL A 310 -8.74 5.45 5.22
N VAL A 311 -8.01 6.55 5.03
CA VAL A 311 -8.19 7.47 3.90
C VAL A 311 -6.87 7.52 3.14
N THR A 312 -6.94 7.53 1.82
CA THR A 312 -5.79 7.78 0.96
C THR A 312 -6.08 8.93 0.00
N ARG A 313 -5.04 9.43 -0.64
CA ARG A 313 -5.14 10.42 -1.70
C ARG A 313 -4.72 9.79 -3.02
N ILE A 314 -5.51 9.99 -4.03
CA ILE A 314 -5.25 9.50 -5.38
C ILE A 314 -5.01 10.71 -6.28
N PRO A 315 -3.86 10.81 -6.96
CA PRO A 315 -3.59 11.91 -7.89
C PRO A 315 -4.43 11.77 -9.16
N ALA A 316 -4.72 12.89 -9.81
CA ALA A 316 -5.46 12.91 -11.08
C ALA A 316 -4.74 12.12 -12.19
N ALA A 317 -3.40 12.17 -12.21
CA ALA A 317 -2.56 11.40 -13.12
C ALA A 317 -1.18 11.12 -12.51
N TYR A 318 -0.46 10.19 -13.14
CA TYR A 318 0.93 9.90 -12.81
C TYR A 318 1.84 10.39 -13.94
N LYS A 319 3.05 10.84 -13.61
CA LYS A 319 4.09 11.15 -14.59
C LYS A 319 4.56 9.87 -15.26
N LEU A 320 4.76 9.93 -16.56
CA LEU A 320 5.45 8.86 -17.29
C LEU A 320 6.96 8.95 -17.00
N SER A 321 7.37 8.40 -15.88
CA SER A 321 8.78 8.23 -15.53
C SER A 321 9.01 6.77 -15.16
N ASP A 322 10.13 6.22 -15.59
CA ASP A 322 10.49 4.87 -15.19
C ASP A 322 11.00 4.87 -13.75
N VAL A 323 10.55 3.90 -12.97
CA VAL A 323 11.05 3.62 -11.63
C VAL A 323 11.70 2.25 -11.64
N ARG A 324 13.02 2.24 -11.47
CA ARG A 324 13.81 1.01 -11.46
C ARG A 324 13.72 0.31 -10.11
N PRO A 325 13.81 -1.04 -10.06
CA PRO A 325 13.85 -1.76 -8.80
C PRO A 325 15.16 -1.50 -8.06
N THR A 326 15.11 -1.51 -6.72
CA THR A 326 16.32 -1.44 -5.86
C THR A 326 17.11 -2.74 -5.84
N GLY A 327 16.53 -3.86 -6.27
CA GLY A 327 17.07 -5.21 -6.15
C GLY A 327 16.51 -5.99 -4.97
N SER A 328 16.03 -5.33 -3.92
CA SER A 328 15.33 -5.99 -2.79
C SER A 328 13.90 -6.36 -3.16
N THR A 329 13.38 -7.41 -2.53
CA THR A 329 11.96 -7.76 -2.56
C THR A 329 11.53 -8.11 -1.14
N TYR A 330 10.43 -7.51 -0.68
CA TYR A 330 9.84 -7.79 0.62
C TYR A 330 8.56 -8.63 0.46
N LEU A 331 8.37 -9.53 1.40
CA LEU A 331 7.15 -10.32 1.55
C LEU A 331 6.47 -9.87 2.85
N ILE A 332 5.22 -9.43 2.75
CA ILE A 332 4.36 -9.19 3.90
C ILE A 332 3.37 -10.33 3.95
N GLU A 333 3.49 -11.19 4.94
CA GLU A 333 2.58 -12.31 5.16
C GLU A 333 1.47 -11.86 6.10
N ILE A 334 0.22 -12.10 5.73
CA ILE A 334 -0.97 -11.77 6.51
C ILE A 334 -1.84 -13.01 6.60
N ILE A 335 -2.08 -13.49 7.82
CA ILE A 335 -2.74 -14.76 8.08
C ILE A 335 -3.90 -14.52 9.04
N ASP A 336 -5.06 -15.10 8.74
CA ASP A 336 -6.15 -15.23 9.71
C ASP A 336 -5.75 -16.27 10.77
N ARG A 337 -5.66 -15.83 12.02
CA ARG A 337 -5.23 -16.69 13.14
C ARG A 337 -6.22 -17.79 13.51
N PHE A 338 -7.45 -17.61 13.14
CA PHE A 338 -8.53 -18.52 13.52
C PHE A 338 -8.98 -19.45 12.38
N ASP A 339 -8.54 -19.17 11.14
CA ASP A 339 -8.81 -20.09 10.03
C ASP A 339 -7.75 -21.19 9.95
N PRO A 340 -8.13 -22.48 10.18
CA PRO A 340 -7.19 -23.58 10.08
C PRO A 340 -6.62 -23.77 8.67
N HIS A 341 -7.33 -23.32 7.63
CA HIS A 341 -6.84 -23.41 6.24
C HIS A 341 -5.67 -22.48 5.96
N ALA A 342 -5.51 -21.41 6.73
CA ALA A 342 -4.42 -20.44 6.57
C ALA A 342 -3.02 -21.07 6.75
N TYR A 343 -2.94 -22.15 7.54
CA TYR A 343 -1.70 -22.83 7.92
C TYR A 343 -1.47 -24.18 7.18
N LEU A 344 -2.41 -24.62 6.39
CA LEU A 344 -2.23 -25.87 5.65
C LEU A 344 -1.25 -25.68 4.49
N PRO A 345 -0.34 -26.64 4.24
CA PRO A 345 0.60 -26.61 3.13
C PRO A 345 -0.08 -26.65 1.77
#